data_e7eb9c40d25c84324439056c6a80d18b
#
_entry.id   e7eb9c40d25c84324439056c6a80d18b
#
_cell.length_a   1.000
_cell.length_b   1.000
_cell.length_c   1.000
_cell.angle_alpha   90.00
_cell.angle_beta   90.00
_cell.angle_gamma   90.00
#
_symmetry.space_group_name_H-M   'P 1'
#
loop_
_entity.id
_entity.type
_entity.pdbx_description
1 polymer ?
#
loop_
_entity_poly.entity_id
_entity_poly.type
_entity_poly.pdbx_seq_one_letter_code
_entity_poly.pdbx_strand_id
1 'polypeptide(L)'
;VLTKYKIAIFCDGEFFHGKDWEILKLRLEKGKNPDFWIKKIERNRNRDYENDKKLLFLGYTVLHFWGQDISKHTDECLQAIEEAIWDTKFSDTATDYDISEE
;
A
#
# COMPACT_ATOMS: atom_id res chain seq x y z
N VAL A 1 -4.88 6.76 -6.95
CA VAL A 1 -5.66 7.29 -5.82
C VAL A 1 -7.09 7.51 -6.26
N LEU A 2 -8.03 7.01 -5.49
CA LEU A 2 -9.44 7.20 -5.75
C LEU A 2 -9.95 8.27 -4.79
N THR A 3 -9.90 9.52 -5.22
CA THR A 3 -10.18 10.64 -4.32
C THR A 3 -11.63 10.68 -3.83
N LYS A 4 -12.57 10.23 -4.66
CA LYS A 4 -13.98 10.22 -4.26
C LYS A 4 -14.20 9.37 -3.01
N TYR A 5 -13.49 8.26 -2.91
CA TYR A 5 -13.64 7.35 -1.79
C TYR A 5 -12.49 7.48 -0.78
N LYS A 6 -11.56 8.37 -1.04
CA LYS A 6 -10.35 8.52 -0.23
C LYS A 6 -9.61 7.20 -0.08
N ILE A 7 -9.34 6.57 -1.22
CA ILE A 7 -8.59 5.32 -1.27
C ILE A 7 -7.31 5.56 -2.05
N ALA A 8 -6.18 5.26 -1.44
CA ALA A 8 -4.87 5.35 -2.08
C ALA A 8 -4.39 3.93 -2.35
N ILE A 9 -4.08 3.64 -3.61
CA ILE A 9 -3.65 2.31 -4.03
C ILE A 9 -2.23 2.40 -4.53
N PHE A 10 -1.34 1.59 -3.97
CA PHE A 10 0.07 1.56 -4.36
C PHE A 10 0.45 0.20 -4.90
N CYS A 11 1.21 0.21 -5.99
CA CYS A 11 1.76 -1.01 -6.57
C CYS A 11 3.26 -1.03 -6.25
N ASP A 12 3.67 -1.89 -5.33
CA ASP A 12 5.03 -1.90 -4.81
C ASP A 12 5.87 -2.99 -5.43
N GLY A 13 7.06 -2.63 -5.91
CA GLY A 13 8.02 -3.62 -6.38
C GLY A 13 8.62 -4.37 -5.20
N GLU A 14 8.70 -5.68 -5.32
CA GLU A 14 9.11 -6.52 -4.20
C GLU A 14 10.49 -6.18 -3.69
N PHE A 15 11.45 -6.03 -4.59
CA PHE A 15 12.83 -5.81 -4.17
C PHE A 15 13.02 -4.45 -3.52
N PHE A 16 12.59 -3.39 -4.19
CA PHE A 16 12.88 -2.03 -3.73
C PHE A 16 12.07 -1.61 -2.51
N HIS A 17 10.96 -2.29 -2.26
CA HIS A 17 10.15 -2.01 -1.08
C HIS A 17 10.37 -3.05 0.02
N GLY A 18 11.29 -3.98 -0.21
CA GLY A 18 11.72 -4.89 0.83
C GLY A 18 10.71 -5.92 1.26
N LYS A 19 10.00 -6.54 0.29
CA LYS A 19 9.10 -7.63 0.63
C LYS A 19 9.88 -8.73 1.33
N ASP A 20 9.32 -9.28 2.39
CA ASP A 20 9.98 -10.30 3.22
C ASP A 20 11.36 -9.79 3.66
N TRP A 21 11.38 -8.61 4.24
CA TRP A 21 12.60 -7.86 4.47
C TRP A 21 13.66 -8.63 5.24
N GLU A 22 13.28 -9.41 6.24
CA GLU A 22 14.27 -10.13 7.03
C GLU A 22 15.00 -11.15 6.19
N ILE A 23 14.29 -11.84 5.30
CA ILE A 23 14.91 -12.81 4.41
C ILE A 23 15.76 -12.09 3.36
N LEU A 24 15.23 -11.03 2.77
CA LEU A 24 15.96 -10.27 1.77
C LEU A 24 17.23 -9.68 2.33
N LYS A 25 17.18 -9.16 3.55
CA LYS A 25 18.35 -8.56 4.18
C LYS A 25 19.47 -9.58 4.33
N LEU A 26 19.14 -10.80 4.75
CA LEU A 26 20.15 -11.85 4.88
C LEU A 26 20.77 -12.18 3.51
N ARG A 27 19.97 -12.18 2.48
CA ARG A 27 20.49 -12.43 1.13
C ARG A 27 21.39 -11.30 0.68
N LEU A 28 21.05 -10.07 0.99
CA LEU A 28 21.85 -8.91 0.61
C LEU A 28 23.17 -8.88 1.34
N GLU A 29 23.21 -9.35 2.58
CA GLU A 29 24.44 -9.41 3.34
C GLU A 29 25.48 -10.33 2.69
N LYS A 30 25.03 -11.31 1.93
CA LYS A 30 25.91 -12.24 1.24
C LYS A 30 26.23 -11.81 -0.18
N GLY A 31 25.64 -10.74 -0.65
CA GLY A 31 25.83 -10.29 -2.03
C GLY A 31 26.87 -9.18 -2.14
N LYS A 32 26.80 -8.44 -3.25
CA LYS A 32 27.71 -7.32 -3.49
C LYS A 32 27.10 -6.04 -2.94
N ASN A 33 27.94 -5.20 -2.35
CA ASN A 33 27.56 -3.89 -1.81
C ASN A 33 26.38 -4.00 -0.83
N PRO A 34 26.49 -4.86 0.20
CA PRO A 34 25.36 -5.05 1.12
C PRO A 34 24.96 -3.77 1.83
N ASP A 35 25.92 -2.96 2.27
CA ASP A 35 25.59 -1.73 2.99
C ASP A 35 24.78 -0.78 2.12
N PHE A 36 25.14 -0.66 0.85
CA PHE A 36 24.42 0.23 -0.06
C PHE A 36 22.96 -0.20 -0.20
N TRP A 37 22.73 -1.48 -0.47
CA TRP A 37 21.38 -1.97 -0.73
C TRP A 37 20.53 -1.99 0.52
N ILE A 38 21.12 -2.39 1.65
CA ILE A 38 20.38 -2.44 2.90
C ILE A 38 19.90 -1.04 3.28
N LYS A 39 20.81 -0.05 3.21
CA LYS A 39 20.43 1.32 3.56
C LYS A 39 19.41 1.89 2.60
N LYS A 40 19.54 1.57 1.31
CA LYS A 40 18.61 2.08 0.32
C LYS A 40 17.20 1.53 0.56
N ILE A 41 17.08 0.23 0.80
CA ILE A 41 15.77 -0.38 1.02
C ILE A 41 15.18 0.06 2.35
N GLU A 42 16.00 0.19 3.39
CA GLU A 42 15.51 0.70 4.66
C GLU A 42 14.95 2.10 4.53
N ARG A 43 15.61 2.97 3.76
CA ARG A 43 15.09 4.30 3.51
C ARG A 43 13.77 4.26 2.75
N ASN A 44 13.68 3.37 1.77
CA ASN A 44 12.43 3.22 1.02
C ASN A 44 11.29 2.79 1.95
N ARG A 45 11.55 1.83 2.82
CA ARG A 45 10.54 1.35 3.76
C ARG A 45 10.11 2.43 4.74
N ASN A 46 11.07 3.20 5.27
CA ASN A 46 10.75 4.29 6.17
C ASN A 46 9.93 5.37 5.49
N ARG A 47 10.28 5.70 4.24
CA ARG A 47 9.53 6.69 3.48
C ARG A 47 8.10 6.20 3.23
N ASP A 48 7.95 4.92 2.88
CA ASP A 48 6.62 4.34 2.65
C ASP A 48 5.79 4.42 3.92
N TYR A 49 6.39 4.09 5.06
CA TYR A 49 5.70 4.14 6.33
C TYR A 49 5.23 5.56 6.66
N GLU A 50 6.10 6.56 6.46
CA GLU A 50 5.74 7.94 6.73
C GLU A 50 4.65 8.43 5.79
N ASN A 51 4.71 8.06 4.52
CA ASN A 51 3.69 8.43 3.56
C ASN A 51 2.35 7.81 3.91
N ASP A 52 2.34 6.55 4.33
CA ASP A 52 1.12 5.88 4.75
C ASP A 52 0.51 6.57 5.96
N LYS A 53 1.34 6.95 6.92
CA LYS A 53 0.84 7.66 8.10
C LYS A 53 0.16 8.97 7.73
N LYS A 54 0.76 9.72 6.80
CA LYS A 54 0.17 10.98 6.35
C LYS A 54 -1.18 10.76 5.69
N LEU A 55 -1.28 9.74 4.85
CA LEU A 55 -2.54 9.45 4.16
C LEU A 55 -3.60 8.99 5.14
N LEU A 56 -3.23 8.15 6.09
CA LEU A 56 -4.17 7.69 7.12
C LEU A 56 -4.67 8.87 7.96
N PHE A 57 -3.77 9.80 8.28
CA PHE A 57 -4.15 10.98 9.03
C PHE A 57 -5.17 11.83 8.25
N LEU A 58 -5.04 11.87 6.93
CA LEU A 58 -5.97 12.61 6.08
C LEU A 58 -7.28 11.85 5.82
N GLY A 59 -7.44 10.68 6.41
CA GLY A 59 -8.67 9.92 6.29
C GLY A 59 -8.70 8.97 5.11
N TYR A 60 -7.56 8.69 4.50
CA TYR A 60 -7.50 7.76 3.38
C TYR A 60 -7.42 6.32 3.86
N THR A 61 -8.03 5.43 3.08
CA THR A 61 -7.77 3.99 3.19
C THR A 61 -6.58 3.70 2.28
N VAL A 62 -5.55 3.06 2.80
CA VAL A 62 -4.32 2.81 2.05
C VAL A 62 -4.22 1.33 1.73
N LEU A 63 -4.06 1.01 0.45
CA LEU A 63 -3.89 -0.38 -0.01
C LEU A 63 -2.57 -0.50 -0.74
N HIS A 64 -1.79 -1.51 -0.37
CA HIS A 64 -0.53 -1.82 -1.02
C HIS A 64 -0.61 -3.21 -1.64
N PHE A 65 -0.24 -3.32 -2.90
CA PHE A 65 -0.17 -4.60 -3.57
C PHE A 65 1.23 -4.81 -4.11
N TRP A 66 1.78 -5.99 -3.90
CA TRP A 66 3.06 -6.33 -4.50
C TRP A 66 2.87 -6.57 -5.99
N GLY A 67 3.88 -6.23 -6.80
CA GLY A 67 3.77 -6.36 -8.23
C GLY A 67 3.42 -7.77 -8.69
N GLN A 68 3.99 -8.78 -8.03
CA GLN A 68 3.67 -10.16 -8.38
C GLN A 68 2.22 -10.51 -8.09
N ASP A 69 1.66 -9.97 -7.01
CA ASP A 69 0.27 -10.25 -6.69
C ASP A 69 -0.66 -9.63 -7.71
N ILE A 70 -0.31 -8.45 -8.23
CA ILE A 70 -1.12 -7.84 -9.27
C ILE A 70 -1.10 -8.68 -10.53
N SER A 71 0.07 -9.24 -10.88
CA SER A 71 0.18 -10.06 -12.09
C SER A 71 -0.46 -11.42 -11.95
N LYS A 72 -0.29 -12.06 -10.78
CA LYS A 72 -0.68 -13.45 -10.59
C LYS A 72 -2.00 -13.63 -9.86
N HIS A 73 -2.39 -12.63 -9.10
CA HIS A 73 -3.60 -12.69 -8.28
C HIS A 73 -4.45 -11.44 -8.49
N THR A 74 -4.63 -11.08 -9.76
CA THR A 74 -5.34 -9.86 -10.13
C THR A 74 -6.75 -9.83 -9.56
N ASP A 75 -7.46 -10.96 -9.63
CA ASP A 75 -8.84 -11.01 -9.14
C ASP A 75 -8.93 -10.73 -7.65
N GLU A 76 -7.97 -11.24 -6.88
CA GLU A 76 -7.94 -11.00 -5.44
C GLU A 76 -7.64 -9.54 -5.13
N CYS A 77 -6.75 -8.92 -5.89
CA CYS A 77 -6.46 -7.50 -5.72
C CYS A 77 -7.68 -6.65 -6.04
N LEU A 78 -8.37 -6.96 -7.13
CA LEU A 78 -9.59 -6.24 -7.48
C LEU A 78 -10.66 -6.40 -6.43
N GLN A 79 -10.80 -7.60 -5.87
CA GLN A 79 -11.76 -7.85 -4.82
C GLN A 79 -11.46 -6.99 -3.59
N ALA A 80 -10.19 -6.88 -3.22
CA ALA A 80 -9.81 -6.05 -2.07
C ALA A 80 -10.16 -4.58 -2.31
N ILE A 81 -9.96 -4.09 -3.53
CA ILE A 81 -10.30 -2.72 -3.88
C ILE A 81 -11.82 -2.53 -3.80
N GLU A 82 -12.58 -3.48 -4.33
CA GLU A 82 -14.03 -3.39 -4.30
C GLU A 82 -14.55 -3.39 -2.87
N GLU A 83 -13.97 -4.21 -2.00
CA GLU A 83 -14.37 -4.23 -0.61
C GLU A 83 -14.07 -2.91 0.09
N ALA A 84 -12.94 -2.29 -0.23
CA ALA A 84 -12.60 -1.00 0.34
C ALA A 84 -13.59 0.09 -0.11
N ILE A 85 -13.98 0.06 -1.38
CA ILE A 85 -14.96 1.01 -1.88
C ILE A 85 -16.30 0.80 -1.19
N TRP A 86 -16.71 -0.45 -1.04
CA TRP A 86 -17.96 -0.78 -0.39
C TRP A 86 -17.99 -0.30 1.06
N ASP A 87 -16.90 -0.56 1.80
CA ASP A 87 -16.82 -0.12 3.18
C ASP A 87 -16.89 1.40 3.29
N THR A 88 -16.25 2.11 2.37
CA THR A 88 -16.29 3.56 2.37
C THR A 88 -17.71 4.06 2.11
N LYS A 89 -18.41 3.44 1.18
CA LYS A 89 -19.79 3.80 0.89
C LYS A 89 -20.69 3.56 2.09
N PHE A 90 -20.52 2.46 2.77
CA PHE A 90 -21.30 2.18 3.96
C PHE A 90 -21.06 3.21 5.04
N SER A 91 -19.80 3.58 5.26
CA SER A 91 -19.47 4.58 6.26
C SER A 91 -20.10 5.92 5.93
N ASP A 92 -20.04 6.32 4.66
CA ASP A 92 -20.65 7.57 4.25
C ASP A 92 -22.14 7.55 4.44
N THR A 93 -22.78 6.45 4.07
CA THR A 93 -24.22 6.31 4.24
C THR A 93 -24.60 6.36 5.71
N ALA A 94 -23.80 5.76 6.56
CA ALA A 94 -24.09 5.72 7.98
C ALA A 94 -23.90 7.07 8.63
N THR A 95 -22.99 7.90 8.13
CA THR A 95 -22.70 9.15 8.80
C THR A 95 -23.38 10.32 8.19
N ASP A 96 -23.77 10.22 6.93
CA ASP A 96 -24.20 11.41 6.31
C ASP A 96 -25.14 11.14 5.27
N TYR A 97 -26.32 11.46 5.48
CA TYR A 97 -27.22 11.19 4.57
C TYR A 97 -27.35 12.25 3.69
N ASP A 98 -26.78 13.16 3.83
CA ASP A 98 -26.99 14.19 3.10
C ASP A 98 -26.17 14.21 2.04
N ILE A 99 -25.48 13.74 1.93
CA ILE A 99 -24.79 13.85 1.02
C ILE A 99 -25.02 13.45 -0.01
N SER A 100 -25.62 13.05 0.00
CA SER A 100 -26.00 12.68 -0.97
C SER A 100 -25.48 13.18 -2.05
N GLU A 101 -24.97 13.70 -2.10
CA GLU A 101 -24.59 14.08 -2.97
C GLU A 101 -23.73 13.75 -3.55
N GLU A 102 -23.51 13.37 -3.29
CA GLU A 102 -22.76 13.13 -3.90
C GLU A 102 -22.47 13.03 -4.56
#